data_d9f6b0ebbb129ad7f44ef471505b2926
#
_entry.id   d9f6b0ebbb129ad7f44ef471505b2926
#
_cell.length_a   1.000
_cell.length_b   1.000
_cell.length_c   1.000
_cell.angle_alpha   90.00
_cell.angle_beta   90.00
_cell.angle_gamma   90.00
#
_symmetry.space_group_name_H-M   'P 1'
#
loop_
_entity.id
_entity.type
_entity.pdbx_description
1 polymer ?
#
loop_
_entity_poly.entity_id
_entity_poly.type
_entity_poly.pdbx_seq_one_letter_code
_entity_poly.pdbx_strand_id
1 'polypeptide(L)'
;MREFIVLGHDAPTDADFSLDSLPNAGRLDLLCRCIGAGVFLSHDIREAVQVHLVLQDELTVRFDSRTLRNARPDERNLAGLVRNALDHTNEAIGHREAEPSPGVHVSKRGFEPTLDRLTERATVVHLHEDGQPLADAEPPEHPAFVLSDHNDFSEREADILAGEADQRVRVGPHAIHADHAIAVANNYLDTDAYTTY
;
A
#
# COMPACT_ATOMS: atom_id res chain seq x y z
N MET A 1 0.64 14.75 -0.51
CA MET A 1 -0.01 13.41 -0.49
C MET A 1 1.08 12.38 -0.30
N ARG A 2 0.90 11.39 0.57
CA ARG A 2 1.79 10.20 0.61
C ARG A 2 1.01 8.97 0.20
N GLU A 3 1.65 8.14 -0.58
CA GLU A 3 1.03 6.93 -1.14
C GLU A 3 1.90 5.71 -0.86
N PHE A 4 1.26 4.58 -0.60
CA PHE A 4 1.92 3.30 -0.40
C PHE A 4 1.30 2.30 -1.36
N ILE A 5 2.11 1.65 -2.20
CA ILE A 5 1.71 0.53 -3.05
C ILE A 5 2.28 -0.72 -2.42
N VAL A 6 1.43 -1.66 -2.04
CA VAL A 6 1.82 -2.95 -1.46
C VAL A 6 1.38 -4.05 -2.42
N LEU A 7 2.33 -4.82 -2.93
CA LEU A 7 2.04 -5.96 -3.79
C LEU A 7 1.67 -7.16 -2.93
N GLY A 8 0.50 -7.71 -3.15
CA GLY A 8 -0.03 -8.89 -2.48
C GLY A 8 -0.10 -10.05 -3.46
N HIS A 9 0.99 -10.84 -3.54
CA HIS A 9 1.18 -11.86 -4.57
C HIS A 9 0.20 -13.03 -4.47
N ASP A 10 -0.13 -13.43 -3.23
CA ASP A 10 -1.02 -14.57 -2.97
C ASP A 10 -2.38 -14.12 -2.41
N ALA A 11 -2.60 -12.82 -2.28
CA ALA A 11 -3.82 -12.27 -1.70
C ALA A 11 -5.04 -12.56 -2.58
N PRO A 12 -6.25 -12.76 -1.99
CA PRO A 12 -7.43 -13.12 -2.76
C PRO A 12 -7.85 -11.98 -3.71
N THR A 13 -8.32 -12.36 -4.90
CA THR A 13 -8.92 -11.46 -5.90
C THR A 13 -10.44 -11.57 -5.95
N ASP A 14 -11.02 -12.39 -5.08
CA ASP A 14 -12.47 -12.53 -4.85
C ASP A 14 -12.80 -12.44 -3.36
N ALA A 15 -14.09 -12.40 -3.03
CA ALA A 15 -14.58 -12.28 -1.66
C ALA A 15 -14.71 -13.62 -0.92
N ASP A 16 -14.33 -14.74 -1.52
CA ASP A 16 -14.47 -16.09 -0.95
C ASP A 16 -13.29 -16.45 -0.05
N PHE A 17 -13.12 -15.71 1.04
CA PHE A 17 -12.14 -16.02 2.10
C PHE A 17 -12.73 -15.81 3.50
N SER A 18 -12.15 -16.50 4.47
CA SER A 18 -12.58 -16.43 5.87
C SER A 18 -11.93 -15.27 6.61
N LEU A 19 -12.74 -14.42 7.25
CA LEU A 19 -12.26 -13.38 8.16
C LEU A 19 -11.66 -13.93 9.46
N ASP A 20 -11.86 -15.21 9.76
CA ASP A 20 -11.30 -15.88 10.95
C ASP A 20 -9.93 -16.49 10.68
N SER A 21 -9.44 -16.45 9.43
CA SER A 21 -8.18 -17.10 9.03
C SER A 21 -7.42 -16.29 7.96
N LEU A 22 -7.20 -15.02 8.21
CA LEU A 22 -6.53 -14.09 7.27
C LEU A 22 -5.11 -14.52 6.86
N PRO A 23 -4.27 -15.10 7.74
CA PRO A 23 -2.96 -15.60 7.32
C PRO A 23 -3.04 -16.69 6.23
N ASN A 24 -4.10 -17.49 6.22
CA ASN A 24 -4.32 -18.52 5.21
C ASN A 24 -4.99 -18.00 3.92
N ALA A 25 -5.39 -16.75 3.90
CA ALA A 25 -5.90 -16.05 2.72
C ALA A 25 -4.77 -15.20 2.10
N GLY A 26 -3.71 -15.85 1.64
CA GLY A 26 -2.58 -15.18 0.99
C GLY A 26 -1.96 -14.05 1.82
N ARG A 27 -1.84 -14.26 3.13
CA ARG A 27 -1.30 -13.27 4.08
C ARG A 27 -2.05 -11.94 4.08
N LEU A 28 -3.37 -11.97 3.89
CA LEU A 28 -4.22 -10.78 3.97
C LEU A 28 -4.11 -10.06 5.32
N ASP A 29 -3.73 -10.78 6.40
CA ASP A 29 -3.36 -10.19 7.70
C ASP A 29 -2.27 -9.13 7.56
N LEU A 30 -1.20 -9.43 6.83
CA LEU A 30 -0.10 -8.49 6.58
C LEU A 30 -0.58 -7.26 5.79
N LEU A 31 -1.36 -7.47 4.73
CA LEU A 31 -1.90 -6.37 3.92
C LEU A 31 -2.83 -5.47 4.76
N CYS A 32 -3.65 -6.03 5.64
CA CYS A 32 -4.46 -5.27 6.59
C CYS A 32 -3.59 -4.45 7.55
N ARG A 33 -2.49 -5.02 8.07
CA ARG A 33 -1.54 -4.24 8.88
C ARG A 33 -0.88 -3.12 8.09
N CYS A 34 -0.58 -3.32 6.80
CA CYS A 34 -0.07 -2.25 5.92
C CYS A 34 -1.06 -1.10 5.78
N ILE A 35 -2.37 -1.38 5.61
CA ILE A 35 -3.41 -0.34 5.64
C ILE A 35 -3.35 0.38 7.00
N GLY A 36 -3.35 -0.38 8.10
CA GLY A 36 -3.32 0.16 9.45
C GLY A 36 -2.12 1.08 9.70
N ALA A 37 -0.90 0.63 9.35
CA ALA A 37 0.33 1.40 9.49
C ALA A 37 0.34 2.66 8.61
N GLY A 38 -0.31 2.60 7.44
CA GLY A 38 -0.43 3.73 6.54
C GLY A 38 -1.37 4.82 7.06
N VAL A 39 -2.58 4.44 7.48
CA VAL A 39 -3.67 5.41 7.67
C VAL A 39 -3.96 5.78 9.13
N PHE A 40 -3.67 4.93 10.13
CA PHE A 40 -4.05 5.21 11.51
C PHE A 40 -2.98 5.91 12.33
N LEU A 41 -3.45 6.83 13.16
CA LEU A 41 -2.78 7.35 14.34
C LEU A 41 -3.43 6.71 15.59
N SER A 42 -2.87 6.96 16.78
CA SER A 42 -3.41 6.38 18.03
C SER A 42 -4.89 6.67 18.26
N HIS A 43 -5.36 7.87 17.88
CA HIS A 43 -6.73 8.34 18.12
C HIS A 43 -7.36 9.02 16.90
N ASP A 44 -6.71 8.97 15.73
CA ASP A 44 -7.14 9.66 14.52
C ASP A 44 -6.73 8.90 13.26
N ILE A 45 -7.13 9.41 12.10
CA ILE A 45 -6.71 8.96 10.77
C ILE A 45 -5.80 10.04 10.18
N ARG A 46 -4.65 9.62 9.61
CA ARG A 46 -3.72 10.52 8.93
C ARG A 46 -4.41 11.24 7.78
N GLU A 47 -4.15 12.52 7.66
CA GLU A 47 -4.60 13.28 6.49
C GLU A 47 -3.76 12.96 5.26
N ALA A 48 -4.42 12.94 4.09
CA ALA A 48 -3.78 12.85 2.78
C ALA A 48 -2.82 11.64 2.60
N VAL A 49 -3.25 10.46 3.05
CA VAL A 49 -2.58 9.16 2.81
C VAL A 49 -3.46 8.28 1.94
N GLN A 50 -2.85 7.58 0.98
CA GLN A 50 -3.48 6.51 0.23
C GLN A 50 -2.66 5.22 0.36
N VAL A 51 -3.35 4.10 0.54
CA VAL A 51 -2.75 2.76 0.50
C VAL A 51 -3.40 1.96 -0.61
N HIS A 52 -2.59 1.50 -1.54
CA HIS A 52 -2.99 0.70 -2.70
C HIS A 52 -2.52 -0.73 -2.46
N LEU A 53 -3.46 -1.65 -2.35
CA LEU A 53 -3.17 -3.09 -2.33
C LEU A 53 -3.34 -3.63 -3.74
N VAL A 54 -2.25 -4.01 -4.37
CA VAL A 54 -2.27 -4.68 -5.68
C VAL A 54 -2.33 -6.18 -5.45
N LEU A 55 -3.46 -6.80 -5.79
CA LEU A 55 -3.76 -8.20 -5.50
C LEU A 55 -3.51 -9.03 -6.75
N GLN A 56 -2.53 -9.94 -6.70
CA GLN A 56 -2.13 -10.88 -7.77
C GLN A 56 -1.90 -10.21 -9.14
N ASP A 57 -1.46 -8.96 -9.17
CA ASP A 57 -1.31 -8.17 -10.40
C ASP A 57 -2.60 -8.05 -11.26
N GLU A 58 -3.78 -8.26 -10.65
CA GLU A 58 -5.08 -8.24 -11.34
C GLU A 58 -5.98 -7.08 -10.89
N LEU A 59 -6.02 -6.85 -9.58
CA LEU A 59 -6.92 -5.88 -8.94
C LEU A 59 -6.14 -4.95 -8.03
N THR A 60 -6.62 -3.70 -7.91
CA THR A 60 -6.13 -2.78 -6.88
C THR A 60 -7.28 -2.35 -5.99
N VAL A 61 -7.13 -2.57 -4.68
CA VAL A 61 -7.99 -2.02 -3.64
C VAL A 61 -7.26 -0.84 -2.99
N ARG A 62 -7.85 0.36 -3.08
CA ARG A 62 -7.25 1.60 -2.59
C ARG A 62 -8.03 2.16 -1.40
N PHE A 63 -7.32 2.48 -0.34
CA PHE A 63 -7.82 3.18 0.83
C PHE A 63 -7.39 4.65 0.79
N ASP A 64 -8.34 5.58 0.80
CA ASP A 64 -8.09 7.03 0.82
C ASP A 64 -8.47 7.61 2.17
N SER A 65 -7.50 7.98 2.97
CA SER A 65 -7.70 8.47 4.34
C SER A 65 -8.60 9.71 4.44
N ARG A 66 -8.67 10.53 3.39
CA ARG A 66 -9.48 11.76 3.38
C ARG A 66 -10.99 11.49 3.46
N THR A 67 -11.42 10.39 2.86
CA THR A 67 -12.84 10.00 2.78
C THR A 67 -13.16 8.71 3.52
N LEU A 68 -12.13 8.02 4.04
CA LEU A 68 -12.27 6.75 4.75
C LEU A 68 -13.21 6.89 5.95
N ARG A 69 -14.21 5.99 6.04
CA ARG A 69 -15.16 5.90 7.14
C ARG A 69 -15.33 4.45 7.57
N ASN A 70 -15.71 4.25 8.83
CA ASN A 70 -16.00 2.94 9.41
C ASN A 70 -14.80 1.98 9.47
N ALA A 71 -13.60 2.46 9.18
CA ALA A 71 -12.37 1.71 9.35
C ALA A 71 -11.90 1.76 10.81
N ARG A 72 -11.44 0.63 11.32
CA ARG A 72 -10.89 0.46 12.66
C ARG A 72 -9.51 -0.19 12.56
N PRO A 73 -8.60 0.08 13.52
CA PRO A 73 -7.25 -0.46 13.49
C PRO A 73 -7.20 -1.94 13.93
N ASP A 74 -8.06 -2.77 13.35
CA ASP A 74 -8.07 -4.21 13.53
C ASP A 74 -8.14 -4.94 12.18
N GLU A 75 -7.39 -6.02 12.05
CA GLU A 75 -7.23 -6.76 10.79
C GLU A 75 -8.58 -7.28 10.26
N ARG A 76 -9.47 -7.74 11.15
CA ARG A 76 -10.77 -8.29 10.75
C ARG A 76 -11.70 -7.21 10.14
N ASN A 77 -11.71 -6.01 10.70
CA ASN A 77 -12.48 -4.90 10.13
C ASN A 77 -11.92 -4.48 8.78
N LEU A 78 -10.61 -4.32 8.66
CA LEU A 78 -9.95 -3.94 7.41
C LEU A 78 -10.14 -5.01 6.33
N ALA A 79 -9.98 -6.29 6.68
CA ALA A 79 -10.28 -7.39 5.76
C ALA A 79 -11.75 -7.44 5.34
N GLY A 80 -12.67 -7.05 6.22
CA GLY A 80 -14.09 -6.90 5.88
C GLY A 80 -14.32 -5.82 4.83
N LEU A 81 -13.59 -4.70 4.89
CA LEU A 81 -13.64 -3.65 3.88
C LEU A 81 -13.02 -4.10 2.56
N VAL A 82 -11.89 -4.83 2.59
CA VAL A 82 -11.30 -5.46 1.39
C VAL A 82 -12.29 -6.43 0.76
N ARG A 83 -12.90 -7.33 1.56
CA ARG A 83 -13.89 -8.29 1.06
C ARG A 83 -15.07 -7.59 0.39
N ASN A 84 -15.58 -6.52 1.00
CA ASN A 84 -16.66 -5.73 0.40
C ASN A 84 -16.21 -5.08 -0.93
N ALA A 85 -14.96 -4.63 -1.02
CA ALA A 85 -14.43 -4.08 -2.27
C ALA A 85 -14.35 -5.15 -3.37
N LEU A 86 -13.91 -6.36 -3.04
CA LEU A 86 -13.84 -7.48 -3.98
C LEU A 86 -15.21 -7.95 -4.46
N ASP A 87 -16.23 -7.96 -3.60
CA ASP A 87 -17.63 -8.25 -4.00
C ASP A 87 -18.17 -7.28 -5.06
N HIS A 88 -17.65 -6.05 -5.11
CA HIS A 88 -18.11 -5.00 -6.02
C HIS A 88 -17.16 -4.77 -7.22
N THR A 89 -16.23 -5.68 -7.48
CA THR A 89 -15.27 -5.57 -8.60
C THR A 89 -15.98 -5.44 -9.95
N ASN A 90 -17.18 -6.01 -10.10
CA ASN A 90 -17.96 -5.92 -11.33
C ASN A 90 -18.50 -4.52 -11.63
N GLU A 91 -18.55 -3.62 -10.62
CA GLU A 91 -18.95 -2.23 -10.79
C GLU A 91 -17.80 -1.36 -11.31
N ALA A 92 -16.57 -1.84 -11.21
CA ALA A 92 -15.39 -1.20 -11.80
C ALA A 92 -15.36 -1.46 -13.31
N ILE A 93 -15.44 -0.40 -14.13
CA ILE A 93 -15.52 -0.48 -15.58
C ILE A 93 -14.36 0.28 -16.22
N GLY A 94 -13.50 -0.42 -16.96
CA GLY A 94 -12.32 0.17 -17.60
C GLY A 94 -11.40 0.86 -16.58
N HIS A 95 -11.17 2.16 -16.75
CA HIS A 95 -10.35 2.96 -15.84
C HIS A 95 -11.11 3.53 -14.64
N ARG A 96 -12.44 3.33 -14.57
CA ARG A 96 -13.27 3.85 -13.48
C ARG A 96 -13.26 2.89 -12.30
N GLU A 97 -12.89 3.41 -11.14
CA GLU A 97 -12.97 2.70 -9.87
C GLU A 97 -14.43 2.60 -9.39
N ALA A 98 -14.78 1.51 -8.72
CA ALA A 98 -15.96 1.44 -7.86
C ALA A 98 -15.60 1.89 -6.44
N GLU A 99 -16.54 2.48 -5.71
CA GLU A 99 -16.38 2.91 -4.31
C GLU A 99 -17.46 2.26 -3.45
N PRO A 100 -17.33 0.97 -3.09
CA PRO A 100 -18.32 0.23 -2.31
C PRO A 100 -18.44 0.67 -0.85
N SER A 101 -17.45 1.35 -0.32
CA SER A 101 -17.44 1.96 1.00
C SER A 101 -16.75 3.31 0.93
N PRO A 102 -17.14 4.31 1.74
CA PRO A 102 -16.49 5.62 1.74
C PRO A 102 -14.98 5.50 1.94
N GLY A 103 -14.21 5.97 0.97
CA GLY A 103 -12.75 5.94 0.99
C GLY A 103 -12.13 4.59 0.66
N VAL A 104 -12.91 3.59 0.26
CA VAL A 104 -12.42 2.29 -0.22
C VAL A 104 -12.83 2.10 -1.66
N HIS A 105 -11.87 1.98 -2.55
CA HIS A 105 -12.07 1.88 -3.99
C HIS A 105 -11.50 0.57 -4.51
N VAL A 106 -12.11 0.03 -5.58
CA VAL A 106 -11.60 -1.14 -6.28
C VAL A 106 -11.52 -0.87 -7.77
N SER A 107 -10.47 -1.37 -8.41
CA SER A 107 -10.25 -1.28 -9.86
C SER A 107 -9.63 -2.55 -10.41
N LYS A 108 -9.89 -2.81 -11.70
CA LYS A 108 -9.28 -3.91 -12.47
C LYS A 108 -7.93 -3.46 -13.05
N ARG A 109 -6.98 -3.19 -12.15
CA ARG A 109 -5.63 -2.76 -12.48
C ARG A 109 -4.64 -3.58 -11.67
N GLY A 110 -3.64 -4.10 -12.35
CA GLY A 110 -2.46 -4.67 -11.73
C GLY A 110 -1.45 -3.60 -11.33
N PHE A 111 -0.21 -4.03 -11.11
CA PHE A 111 0.87 -3.19 -10.60
C PHE A 111 1.26 -2.06 -11.57
N GLU A 112 1.67 -2.42 -12.80
CA GLU A 112 2.17 -1.46 -13.79
C GLU A 112 1.16 -0.33 -14.06
N PRO A 113 -0.14 -0.59 -14.43
CA PRO A 113 -1.09 0.49 -14.62
C PRO A 113 -1.46 1.25 -13.33
N THR A 114 -1.21 0.70 -12.16
CA THR A 114 -1.38 1.42 -10.90
C THR A 114 -0.19 2.36 -10.67
N LEU A 115 1.03 1.90 -10.92
CA LEU A 115 2.25 2.68 -10.82
C LEU A 115 2.27 3.83 -11.81
N ASP A 116 1.93 3.61 -13.10
CA ASP A 116 1.89 4.62 -14.16
C ASP A 116 1.08 5.86 -13.77
N ARG A 117 -0.04 5.65 -13.08
CA ARG A 117 -0.88 6.76 -12.61
C ARG A 117 -0.22 7.58 -11.51
N LEU A 118 0.75 7.04 -10.81
CA LEU A 118 1.47 7.71 -9.73
C LEU A 118 2.72 8.39 -10.23
N THR A 119 3.42 7.84 -11.21
CA THR A 119 4.63 8.44 -11.81
C THR A 119 4.35 9.84 -12.38
N GLU A 120 3.13 10.11 -12.86
CA GLU A 120 2.72 11.42 -13.37
C GLU A 120 2.68 12.53 -12.30
N ARG A 121 2.62 12.16 -11.00
CA ARG A 121 2.28 13.11 -9.91
C ARG A 121 3.01 12.89 -8.59
N ALA A 122 3.79 11.85 -8.49
CA ALA A 122 4.46 11.45 -7.27
C ALA A 122 5.91 11.04 -7.56
N THR A 123 6.78 11.19 -6.58
CA THR A 123 8.13 10.62 -6.58
C THR A 123 8.02 9.16 -6.19
N VAL A 124 8.37 8.25 -7.09
CA VAL A 124 8.33 6.81 -6.83
C VAL A 124 9.55 6.37 -6.02
N VAL A 125 9.28 5.80 -4.86
CA VAL A 125 10.32 5.34 -3.92
C VAL A 125 10.22 3.83 -3.73
N HIS A 126 11.15 3.10 -4.30
CA HIS A 126 11.26 1.65 -4.13
C HIS A 126 11.87 1.34 -2.74
N LEU A 127 11.08 0.77 -1.83
CA LEU A 127 11.57 0.29 -0.55
C LEU A 127 12.17 -1.11 -0.70
N HIS A 128 13.49 -1.22 -0.52
CA HIS A 128 14.22 -2.47 -0.69
C HIS A 128 15.48 -2.49 0.18
N GLU A 129 15.86 -3.65 0.69
CA GLU A 129 16.99 -3.81 1.62
C GLU A 129 18.34 -3.36 1.04
N ASP A 130 18.54 -3.47 -0.27
CA ASP A 130 19.75 -3.01 -0.98
C ASP A 130 19.73 -1.51 -1.34
N GLY A 131 18.69 -0.76 -0.94
CA GLY A 131 18.60 0.67 -1.20
C GLY A 131 19.60 1.49 -0.35
N GLN A 132 19.77 2.77 -0.70
CA GLN A 132 20.47 3.70 0.19
C GLN A 132 19.70 3.89 1.49
N PRO A 133 20.34 4.23 2.63
CA PRO A 133 19.61 4.53 3.85
C PRO A 133 18.58 5.64 3.63
N LEU A 134 17.35 5.45 4.12
CA LEU A 134 16.27 6.44 4.01
C LEU A 134 16.68 7.80 4.62
N ALA A 135 17.49 7.78 5.70
CA ALA A 135 17.98 8.99 6.35
C ALA A 135 18.96 9.82 5.48
N ASP A 136 19.57 9.20 4.47
CA ASP A 136 20.50 9.84 3.53
C ASP A 136 19.82 10.24 2.22
N ALA A 137 18.54 9.86 2.05
CA ALA A 137 17.76 10.17 0.85
C ALA A 137 17.19 11.59 0.92
N GLU A 138 17.04 12.22 -0.24
CA GLU A 138 16.32 13.49 -0.32
C GLU A 138 14.82 13.27 -0.05
N PRO A 139 14.20 14.00 0.90
CA PRO A 139 12.80 13.86 1.21
C PRO A 139 11.91 14.20 -0.01
N PRO A 140 11.08 13.26 -0.49
CA PRO A 140 10.22 13.51 -1.64
C PRO A 140 8.98 14.33 -1.23
N GLU A 141 8.59 15.31 -2.06
CA GLU A 141 7.42 16.15 -1.79
C GLU A 141 6.10 15.36 -1.81
N HIS A 142 5.96 14.42 -2.75
CA HIS A 142 4.78 13.59 -2.95
C HIS A 142 5.20 12.12 -3.12
N PRO A 143 5.59 11.42 -2.03
CA PRO A 143 6.11 10.08 -2.14
C PRO A 143 5.04 9.05 -2.50
N ALA A 144 5.39 8.14 -3.41
CA ALA A 144 4.73 6.87 -3.64
C ALA A 144 5.71 5.75 -3.30
N PHE A 145 5.62 5.21 -2.08
CA PHE A 145 6.45 4.09 -1.64
C PHE A 145 5.91 2.77 -2.20
N VAL A 146 6.77 1.99 -2.82
CA VAL A 146 6.44 0.67 -3.36
C VAL A 146 7.12 -0.40 -2.52
N LEU A 147 6.32 -1.37 -2.05
CA LEU A 147 6.73 -2.47 -1.18
C LEU A 147 6.14 -3.80 -1.68
N SER A 148 6.86 -4.88 -1.41
CA SER A 148 6.33 -6.23 -1.54
C SER A 148 5.72 -6.71 -0.22
N ASP A 149 4.88 -7.75 -0.28
CA ASP A 149 4.31 -8.43 0.89
C ASP A 149 5.36 -9.30 1.62
N HIS A 150 5.08 -10.57 1.82
CA HIS A 150 5.99 -11.56 2.42
C HIS A 150 6.84 -12.29 1.35
N ASN A 151 6.54 -12.07 0.08
CA ASN A 151 7.30 -12.54 -1.05
C ASN A 151 8.18 -11.41 -1.58
N ASP A 152 9.30 -11.76 -2.20
CA ASP A 152 10.13 -10.79 -2.92
C ASP A 152 9.40 -10.33 -4.20
N PHE A 153 9.81 -9.19 -4.75
CA PHE A 153 9.37 -8.77 -6.08
C PHE A 153 9.74 -9.82 -7.12
N SER A 154 8.81 -10.13 -8.03
CA SER A 154 9.13 -10.93 -9.22
C SER A 154 10.13 -10.19 -10.12
N GLU A 155 10.81 -10.93 -11.02
CA GLU A 155 11.74 -10.32 -11.99
C GLU A 155 11.08 -9.19 -12.79
N ARG A 156 9.82 -9.39 -13.23
CA ARG A 156 9.06 -8.37 -13.97
C ARG A 156 8.80 -7.12 -13.14
N GLU A 157 8.40 -7.27 -11.89
CA GLU A 157 8.14 -6.14 -11.00
C GLU A 157 9.42 -5.38 -10.66
N ALA A 158 10.52 -6.11 -10.45
CA ALA A 158 11.83 -5.53 -10.24
C ALA A 158 12.32 -4.74 -11.47
N ASP A 159 12.09 -5.26 -12.68
CA ASP A 159 12.43 -4.58 -13.94
C ASP A 159 11.60 -3.29 -14.13
N ILE A 160 10.29 -3.33 -13.83
CA ILE A 160 9.42 -2.14 -13.85
C ILE A 160 9.95 -1.09 -12.86
N LEU A 161 10.23 -1.49 -11.62
CA LEU A 161 10.76 -0.57 -10.61
C LEU A 161 12.14 -0.03 -10.95
N ALA A 162 12.98 -0.80 -11.61
CA ALA A 162 14.28 -0.33 -12.08
C ALA A 162 14.17 0.77 -13.15
N GLY A 163 13.05 0.79 -13.90
CA GLY A 163 12.77 1.82 -14.92
C GLY A 163 12.03 3.04 -14.38
N GLU A 164 11.15 2.85 -13.40
CA GLU A 164 10.17 3.86 -12.97
C GLU A 164 10.48 4.47 -11.60
N ALA A 165 11.32 3.85 -10.75
CA ALA A 165 11.61 4.38 -9.43
C ALA A 165 12.64 5.52 -9.49
N ASP A 166 12.28 6.66 -8.92
CA ASP A 166 13.17 7.82 -8.76
C ASP A 166 14.23 7.57 -7.68
N GLN A 167 13.87 6.78 -6.66
CA GLN A 167 14.73 6.45 -5.53
C GLN A 167 14.57 4.99 -5.15
N ARG A 168 15.67 4.36 -4.69
CA ARG A 168 15.66 3.05 -4.03
C ARG A 168 16.27 3.19 -2.65
N VAL A 169 15.48 2.94 -1.61
CA VAL A 169 15.87 3.20 -0.22
C VAL A 169 15.58 2.00 0.69
N ARG A 170 16.36 1.88 1.77
CA ARG A 170 16.09 0.95 2.88
C ARG A 170 15.77 1.72 4.15
N VAL A 171 14.85 1.18 4.93
CA VAL A 171 14.36 1.80 6.18
C VAL A 171 15.17 1.43 7.43
N GLY A 172 16.13 0.51 7.31
CA GLY A 172 16.96 0.04 8.40
C GLY A 172 18.04 -0.92 7.93
N PRO A 173 18.90 -1.44 8.85
CA PRO A 173 19.99 -2.35 8.52
C PRO A 173 19.53 -3.79 8.24
N HIS A 174 18.26 -4.12 8.53
CA HIS A 174 17.67 -5.42 8.36
C HIS A 174 16.37 -5.30 7.57
N ALA A 175 16.04 -6.34 6.79
CA ALA A 175 14.72 -6.49 6.20
C ALA A 175 13.65 -6.60 7.32
N ILE A 176 12.57 -5.86 7.18
CA ILE A 176 11.44 -5.85 8.11
C ILE A 176 10.14 -6.04 7.34
N HIS A 177 9.08 -6.46 8.02
CA HIS A 177 7.77 -6.60 7.39
C HIS A 177 7.28 -5.28 6.79
N ALA A 178 6.50 -5.37 5.71
CA ALA A 178 6.00 -4.21 4.96
C ALA A 178 5.23 -3.20 5.83
N ASP A 179 4.40 -3.66 6.77
CA ASP A 179 3.68 -2.80 7.72
C ASP A 179 4.63 -1.98 8.61
N HIS A 180 5.73 -2.59 9.07
CA HIS A 180 6.76 -1.89 9.84
C HIS A 180 7.53 -0.88 8.95
N ALA A 181 7.83 -1.24 7.71
CA ALA A 181 8.49 -0.34 6.76
C ALA A 181 7.63 0.90 6.47
N ILE A 182 6.31 0.73 6.32
CA ILE A 182 5.34 1.83 6.19
C ILE A 182 5.36 2.72 7.44
N ALA A 183 5.41 2.14 8.64
CA ALA A 183 5.47 2.91 9.88
C ALA A 183 6.76 3.76 9.97
N VAL A 184 7.91 3.20 9.57
CA VAL A 184 9.18 3.93 9.52
C VAL A 184 9.15 5.03 8.46
N ALA A 185 8.63 4.76 7.25
CA ALA A 185 8.49 5.78 6.21
C ALA A 185 7.54 6.92 6.64
N ASN A 186 6.44 6.60 7.32
CA ASN A 186 5.57 7.61 7.91
C ASN A 186 6.29 8.45 8.96
N ASN A 187 7.08 7.84 9.86
CA ASN A 187 7.84 8.57 10.87
C ASN A 187 8.89 9.50 10.23
N TYR A 188 9.60 9.03 9.21
CA TYR A 188 10.55 9.84 8.45
C TYR A 188 9.87 11.10 7.86
N LEU A 189 8.69 10.94 7.24
CA LEU A 189 7.94 12.06 6.68
C LEU A 189 7.33 12.99 7.75
N ASP A 190 6.86 12.42 8.88
CA ASP A 190 6.27 13.19 9.98
C ASP A 190 7.30 14.04 10.71
N THR A 191 8.57 13.61 10.70
CA THR A 191 9.68 14.28 11.40
C THR A 191 10.55 15.13 10.47
N ASP A 192 10.09 15.39 9.24
CA ASP A 192 10.86 16.11 8.23
C ASP A 192 12.30 15.55 8.12
N ALA A 193 12.37 14.28 7.70
CA ALA A 193 13.62 13.53 7.58
C ALA A 193 14.42 13.44 8.89
N TYR A 194 13.73 13.21 10.02
CA TYR A 194 14.32 13.13 11.38
C TYR A 194 14.94 14.43 11.90
N THR A 195 14.56 15.58 11.33
CA THR A 195 15.07 16.89 11.77
C THR A 195 14.16 17.58 12.78
N THR A 196 12.88 17.19 12.85
CA THR A 196 11.86 17.80 13.72
C THR A 196 11.13 16.72 14.55
N TYR A 197 10.86 17.00 15.85
CA TYR A 197 10.12 16.12 16.76
C TYR A 197 9.09 16.92 17.57
#